data_560dc411a2464424936181f7d4107bc7
#
_entry.id   560dc411a2464424936181f7d4107bc7
#
_cell.length_a   1.000
_cell.length_b   1.000
_cell.length_c   1.000
_cell.angle_alpha   90.00
_cell.angle_beta   90.00
_cell.angle_gamma   90.00
#
_symmetry.space_group_name_H-M   'P 1'
#
loop_
_entity.id
_entity.type
_entity.pdbx_description
1 polymer ?
#
loop_
_entity_poly.entity_id
_entity_poly.type
_entity_poly.pdbx_seq_one_letter_code
_entity_poly.pdbx_strand_id
1 'polypeptide(L)'
;MAFFPFMIQMQDKLCVIGGGKVAYRKVSMILSFGARVTVIAPKICDELQKIESKQGALLLVQRPFEDGDIEGADVVIMATNDSEVNSHIAAICKDKRILVNVVDVKKDCGFYFPAIIKQDDVVVSVSTGGGAPALASQIKKSIKSHLPDNCGDMAKTLLEKRNAVLKTEPEEEKRKEIMLDMVKKEWKKSVIRIGTRKSELAKIQTGLVVSKLQEAFPEY
;
A
#
# COMPACT_ATOMS: atom_id res chain seq x y z
N MET A 1 -12.08 10.03 19.63
CA MET A 1 -11.13 10.41 18.55
C MET A 1 -11.75 10.02 17.21
N ALA A 2 -11.79 10.94 16.25
CA ALA A 2 -12.24 10.64 14.89
C ALA A 2 -11.02 10.43 13.99
N PHE A 3 -11.05 9.36 13.16
CA PHE A 3 -10.04 9.12 12.13
C PHE A 3 -10.67 9.34 10.77
N PHE A 4 -10.07 10.22 9.99
CA PHE A 4 -10.48 10.51 8.63
C PHE A 4 -9.46 9.90 7.65
N PRO A 5 -9.88 9.01 6.71
CA PRO A 5 -8.97 8.44 5.73
C PRO A 5 -8.68 9.44 4.62
N PHE A 6 -7.40 9.70 4.38
CA PHE A 6 -6.94 10.51 3.27
C PHE A 6 -5.57 10.02 2.78
N MET A 7 -5.23 10.40 1.55
CA MET A 7 -3.93 10.13 0.96
C MET A 7 -3.05 11.34 1.19
N ILE A 8 -1.85 11.12 1.72
CA ILE A 8 -0.86 12.16 1.94
C ILE A 8 0.21 12.03 0.86
N GLN A 9 0.53 13.14 0.19
CA GLN A 9 1.75 13.21 -0.58
C GLN A 9 2.91 13.45 0.37
N MET A 10 3.77 12.46 0.53
CA MET A 10 4.97 12.56 1.34
C MET A 10 6.01 13.38 0.61
N GLN A 11 6.54 14.40 1.25
CA GLN A 11 7.80 15.02 0.85
C GLN A 11 8.98 14.17 1.37
N ASP A 12 10.19 14.54 1.17
CA ASP A 12 11.35 13.64 1.18
C ASP A 12 11.83 13.13 2.55
N LYS A 13 11.17 13.44 3.68
CA LYS A 13 11.72 13.05 4.99
C LYS A 13 10.78 12.22 5.84
N LEU A 14 10.90 10.92 5.70
CA LEU A 14 10.28 9.95 6.58
C LEU A 14 11.35 9.24 7.41
N CYS A 15 11.23 9.33 8.74
CA CYS A 15 12.17 8.72 9.67
C CYS A 15 11.55 7.49 10.34
N VAL A 16 12.32 6.41 10.43
CA VAL A 16 11.98 5.20 11.18
C VAL A 16 13.00 5.00 12.28
N ILE A 17 12.58 5.02 13.53
CA ILE A 17 13.42 4.80 14.68
C ILE A 17 13.23 3.35 15.12
N GLY A 18 14.32 2.58 14.99
CA GLY A 18 14.33 1.14 15.21
C GLY A 18 14.72 0.35 13.98
N GLY A 19 15.53 -0.71 14.15
CA GLY A 19 16.15 -1.48 13.06
C GLY A 19 15.75 -2.95 13.02
N GLY A 20 14.70 -3.37 13.73
CA GLY A 20 14.25 -4.75 13.80
C GLY A 20 13.27 -5.17 12.71
N LYS A 21 12.73 -6.40 12.82
CA LYS A 21 11.76 -6.96 11.86
C LYS A 21 10.48 -6.13 11.70
N VAL A 22 10.04 -5.41 12.74
CA VAL A 22 8.88 -4.53 12.67
C VAL A 22 9.19 -3.32 11.79
N ALA A 23 10.35 -2.68 12.00
CA ALA A 23 10.86 -1.60 11.17
C ALA A 23 10.98 -2.05 9.72
N TYR A 24 11.60 -3.20 9.45
CA TYR A 24 11.70 -3.79 8.11
C TYR A 24 10.35 -3.87 7.38
N ARG A 25 9.30 -4.40 8.04
CA ARG A 25 7.97 -4.51 7.42
C ARG A 25 7.37 -3.14 7.07
N LYS A 26 7.54 -2.14 7.95
CA LYS A 26 7.06 -0.78 7.73
C LYS A 26 7.83 -0.10 6.59
N VAL A 27 9.15 -0.16 6.63
CA VAL A 27 10.04 0.39 5.61
C VAL A 27 9.75 -0.22 4.25
N SER A 28 9.68 -1.55 4.13
CA SER A 28 9.39 -2.23 2.87
C SER A 28 8.05 -1.81 2.26
N MET A 29 7.03 -1.64 3.11
CA MET A 29 5.73 -1.15 2.66
C MET A 29 5.84 0.28 2.14
N ILE A 30 6.48 1.18 2.87
CA ILE A 30 6.60 2.60 2.51
C ILE A 30 7.41 2.79 1.24
N LEU A 31 8.53 2.07 1.10
CA LEU A 31 9.35 2.07 -0.12
C LEU A 31 8.57 1.61 -1.35
N SER A 32 7.59 0.70 -1.18
CA SER A 32 6.72 0.27 -2.28
C SER A 32 5.83 1.38 -2.82
N PHE A 33 5.67 2.48 -2.10
CA PHE A 33 4.97 3.70 -2.53
C PHE A 33 5.91 4.77 -3.11
N GLY A 34 7.21 4.47 -3.24
CA GLY A 34 8.19 5.39 -3.81
C GLY A 34 8.72 6.45 -2.85
N ALA A 35 8.39 6.37 -1.55
CA ALA A 35 8.90 7.30 -0.56
C ALA A 35 10.38 7.01 -0.22
N ARG A 36 11.11 8.05 0.19
CA ARG A 36 12.45 7.92 0.77
C ARG A 36 12.36 7.74 2.28
N VAL A 37 13.20 6.88 2.83
CA VAL A 37 13.17 6.52 4.25
C VAL A 37 14.56 6.60 4.85
N THR A 38 14.68 7.24 6.00
CA THR A 38 15.87 7.15 6.85
C THR A 38 15.54 6.26 8.06
N VAL A 39 16.32 5.21 8.27
CA VAL A 39 16.21 4.33 9.43
C VAL A 39 17.35 4.62 10.39
N ILE A 40 17.03 4.86 11.66
CA ILE A 40 18.01 5.17 12.70
C ILE A 40 17.87 4.15 13.82
N ALA A 41 18.93 3.40 14.06
CA ALA A 41 18.98 2.40 15.13
C ALA A 41 20.41 1.98 15.45
N PRO A 42 20.75 1.65 16.70
CA PRO A 42 22.07 1.11 17.05
C PRO A 42 22.31 -0.29 16.47
N LYS A 43 21.25 -1.04 16.17
CA LYS A 43 21.30 -2.35 15.51
C LYS A 43 20.29 -2.42 14.39
N ILE A 44 20.72 -2.84 13.20
CA ILE A 44 19.91 -2.93 11.99
C ILE A 44 19.91 -4.37 11.49
N CYS A 45 18.73 -4.94 11.24
CA CYS A 45 18.61 -6.32 10.80
C CYS A 45 19.09 -6.50 9.35
N ASP A 46 19.50 -7.71 9.01
CA ASP A 46 20.06 -8.05 7.69
C ASP A 46 19.07 -7.79 6.54
N GLU A 47 17.78 -7.94 6.81
CA GLU A 47 16.74 -7.69 5.82
C GLU A 47 16.70 -6.21 5.38
N LEU A 48 16.88 -5.26 6.30
CA LEU A 48 16.99 -3.83 5.98
C LEU A 48 18.28 -3.50 5.23
N GLN A 49 19.42 -4.05 5.65
CA GLN A 49 20.71 -3.88 4.97
C GLN A 49 20.65 -4.37 3.52
N LYS A 50 19.96 -5.50 3.27
CA LYS A 50 19.76 -6.03 1.92
C LYS A 50 18.88 -5.14 1.02
N ILE A 51 17.95 -4.36 1.60
CA ILE A 51 17.15 -3.39 0.83
C ILE A 51 18.02 -2.19 0.45
N GLU A 52 18.77 -1.61 1.39
CA GLU A 52 19.62 -0.44 1.17
C GLU A 52 20.56 -0.64 -0.02
N SER A 53 21.20 -1.81 -0.08
CA SER A 53 22.11 -2.13 -1.18
C SER A 53 21.47 -2.18 -2.57
N LYS A 54 20.13 -2.20 -2.66
CA LYS A 54 19.40 -2.36 -3.93
C LYS A 54 18.68 -1.10 -4.42
N GLN A 55 18.30 -0.19 -3.55
CA GLN A 55 17.26 0.79 -3.89
C GLN A 55 17.59 2.25 -3.63
N GLY A 56 18.73 2.67 -3.17
CA GLY A 56 19.08 4.10 -3.02
C GLY A 56 18.07 5.06 -2.34
N ALA A 57 16.83 4.59 -2.12
CA ALA A 57 15.75 5.33 -1.47
C ALA A 57 15.71 5.09 0.06
N LEU A 58 16.57 4.23 0.58
CA LEU A 58 16.73 3.89 1.97
C LEU A 58 18.10 4.32 2.46
N LEU A 59 18.13 5.13 3.52
CA LEU A 59 19.35 5.49 4.24
C LEU A 59 19.34 4.80 5.60
N LEU A 60 20.41 4.06 5.93
CA LEU A 60 20.59 3.41 7.22
C LEU A 60 21.61 4.17 8.04
N VAL A 61 21.20 4.64 9.22
CA VAL A 61 22.06 5.35 10.18
C VAL A 61 22.21 4.50 11.42
N GLN A 62 23.39 3.82 11.55
CA GLN A 62 23.61 2.85 12.63
C GLN A 62 24.20 3.54 13.85
N ARG A 63 23.37 4.19 14.64
CA ARG A 63 23.68 4.81 15.94
C ARG A 63 22.40 4.97 16.76
N PRO A 64 22.49 5.31 18.05
CA PRO A 64 21.32 5.78 18.80
C PRO A 64 20.67 7.00 18.16
N PHE A 65 19.39 7.17 18.44
CA PHE A 65 18.60 8.33 18.04
C PHE A 65 19.10 9.61 18.73
N GLU A 66 19.07 10.72 18.03
CA GLU A 66 19.31 12.06 18.53
C GLU A 66 18.12 12.96 18.12
N ASP A 67 17.76 13.96 18.97
CA ASP A 67 16.57 14.79 18.73
C ASP A 67 16.59 15.56 17.39
N GLY A 68 17.78 15.87 16.89
CA GLY A 68 17.96 16.49 15.58
C GLY A 68 17.60 15.62 14.38
N ASP A 69 17.50 14.30 14.57
CA ASP A 69 17.23 13.36 13.47
C ASP A 69 15.87 13.54 12.83
N ILE A 70 14.91 14.02 13.58
CA ILE A 70 13.52 14.24 13.11
C ILE A 70 13.26 15.69 12.69
N GLU A 71 14.29 16.55 12.62
CA GLU A 71 14.12 17.88 12.10
C GLU A 71 13.70 17.90 10.63
N GLY A 72 12.61 18.60 10.34
CA GLY A 72 12.01 18.66 9.00
C GLY A 72 11.40 17.32 8.54
N ALA A 73 11.18 16.35 9.45
CA ALA A 73 10.45 15.13 9.11
C ALA A 73 8.94 15.42 9.03
N ASP A 74 8.28 14.87 8.01
CA ASP A 74 6.82 14.90 7.90
C ASP A 74 6.18 13.79 8.74
N VAL A 75 6.84 12.64 8.79
CA VAL A 75 6.37 11.43 9.47
C VAL A 75 7.50 10.73 10.21
N VAL A 76 7.22 10.31 11.43
CA VAL A 76 8.12 9.51 12.26
C VAL A 76 7.42 8.20 12.65
N ILE A 77 8.11 7.08 12.48
CA ILE A 77 7.64 5.75 12.87
C ILE A 77 8.57 5.20 13.92
N MET A 78 8.03 4.91 15.08
CA MET A 78 8.80 4.33 16.19
C MET A 78 8.54 2.84 16.28
N ALA A 79 9.58 2.07 16.00
CA ALA A 79 9.59 0.62 16.01
C ALA A 79 10.70 0.09 16.95
N THR A 80 10.87 0.75 18.10
CA THR A 80 11.80 0.33 19.17
C THR A 80 11.05 -0.37 20.28
N ASN A 81 11.76 -1.17 21.07
CA ASN A 81 11.22 -1.78 22.29
C ASN A 81 11.46 -0.90 23.53
N ASP A 82 12.10 0.25 23.36
CA ASP A 82 12.42 1.18 24.44
C ASP A 82 11.24 2.16 24.63
N SER A 83 10.51 1.99 25.72
CA SER A 83 9.34 2.80 26.02
C SER A 83 9.68 4.25 26.41
N GLU A 84 10.85 4.48 26.98
CA GLU A 84 11.28 5.83 27.37
C GLU A 84 11.66 6.64 26.14
N VAL A 85 12.46 6.05 25.25
CA VAL A 85 12.79 6.63 23.94
C VAL A 85 11.53 6.89 23.12
N ASN A 86 10.59 5.93 23.07
CA ASN A 86 9.34 6.10 22.36
C ASN A 86 8.50 7.26 22.92
N SER A 87 8.40 7.39 24.25
CA SER A 87 7.64 8.47 24.88
C SER A 87 8.27 9.84 24.66
N HIS A 88 9.60 9.91 24.73
CA HIS A 88 10.38 11.13 24.48
C HIS A 88 10.16 11.63 23.04
N ILE A 89 10.37 10.75 22.05
CA ILE A 89 10.18 11.10 20.62
C ILE A 89 8.74 11.48 20.34
N ALA A 90 7.75 10.76 20.90
CA ALA A 90 6.34 11.09 20.73
C ALA A 90 5.99 12.48 21.22
N ALA A 91 6.60 12.90 22.36
CA ALA A 91 6.41 14.26 22.89
C ALA A 91 6.98 15.32 21.94
N ILE A 92 8.21 15.12 21.42
CA ILE A 92 8.84 16.02 20.46
C ILE A 92 8.00 16.11 19.17
N CYS A 93 7.56 14.97 18.64
CA CYS A 93 6.73 14.93 17.42
C CYS A 93 5.41 15.71 17.61
N LYS A 94 4.78 15.56 18.77
CA LYS A 94 3.54 16.27 19.10
C LYS A 94 3.77 17.77 19.15
N ASP A 95 4.82 18.23 19.78
CA ASP A 95 5.18 19.65 19.91
C ASP A 95 5.48 20.27 18.53
N LYS A 96 6.26 19.56 17.71
CA LYS A 96 6.61 19.97 16.34
C LYS A 96 5.52 19.69 15.30
N ARG A 97 4.36 19.13 15.68
CA ARG A 97 3.26 18.73 14.78
C ARG A 97 3.67 17.72 13.69
N ILE A 98 4.64 16.88 13.98
CA ILE A 98 5.06 15.78 13.10
C ILE A 98 4.10 14.61 13.27
N LEU A 99 3.66 14.00 12.17
CA LEU A 99 2.84 12.79 12.23
C LEU A 99 3.65 11.63 12.80
N VAL A 100 3.17 11.03 13.87
CA VAL A 100 3.88 9.96 14.57
C VAL A 100 3.05 8.67 14.64
N ASN A 101 3.72 7.52 14.40
CA ASN A 101 3.18 6.20 14.67
C ASN A 101 4.09 5.45 15.63
N VAL A 102 3.59 5.16 16.81
CA VAL A 102 4.27 4.33 17.81
C VAL A 102 3.73 2.92 17.68
N VAL A 103 4.61 1.97 17.38
CA VAL A 103 4.21 0.57 17.25
C VAL A 103 3.70 0.06 18.61
N ASP A 104 2.53 -0.59 18.57
CA ASP A 104 1.84 -1.18 19.72
C ASP A 104 1.34 -0.20 20.81
N VAL A 105 1.49 1.12 20.62
CA VAL A 105 1.04 2.14 21.59
C VAL A 105 0.04 3.10 20.95
N LYS A 106 -1.26 2.74 20.97
CA LYS A 106 -2.32 3.51 20.31
C LYS A 106 -2.45 4.96 20.77
N LYS A 107 -2.31 5.24 22.08
CA LYS A 107 -2.53 6.58 22.66
C LYS A 107 -1.55 7.63 22.12
N ASP A 108 -0.37 7.19 21.68
CA ASP A 108 0.72 8.04 21.23
C ASP A 108 0.79 8.14 19.69
N CYS A 109 -0.17 7.52 18.98
CA CYS A 109 -0.23 7.55 17.53
C CYS A 109 -1.04 8.74 17.02
N GLY A 110 -0.45 9.53 16.12
CA GLY A 110 -1.16 10.52 15.30
C GLY A 110 -1.88 9.90 14.09
N PHE A 111 -1.44 8.72 13.64
CA PHE A 111 -2.04 7.99 12.53
C PHE A 111 -1.84 6.47 12.67
N TYR A 112 -2.63 5.69 11.90
CA TYR A 112 -2.51 4.23 11.85
C TYR A 112 -2.24 3.74 10.43
N PHE A 113 -1.47 2.66 10.34
CA PHE A 113 -1.33 1.93 9.08
C PHE A 113 -2.53 1.01 8.88
N PRO A 114 -3.31 1.17 7.81
CA PRO A 114 -4.37 0.25 7.44
C PRO A 114 -3.78 -1.04 6.86
N ALA A 115 -4.63 -2.04 6.64
CA ALA A 115 -4.30 -3.18 5.78
C ALA A 115 -4.42 -2.72 4.31
N ILE A 116 -3.34 -2.82 3.53
CA ILE A 116 -3.23 -2.22 2.19
C ILE A 116 -3.18 -3.31 1.12
N ILE A 117 -3.91 -3.12 0.02
CA ILE A 117 -3.71 -3.77 -1.27
C ILE A 117 -3.17 -2.69 -2.20
N LYS A 118 -2.07 -2.98 -2.91
CA LYS A 118 -1.49 -2.09 -3.92
C LYS A 118 -1.27 -2.86 -5.21
N GLN A 119 -1.75 -2.30 -6.30
CA GLN A 119 -1.50 -2.74 -7.67
C GLN A 119 -1.19 -1.48 -8.49
N ASP A 120 0.09 -1.16 -8.63
CA ASP A 120 0.59 0.11 -9.18
C ASP A 120 -0.06 1.32 -8.47
N ASP A 121 -0.85 2.14 -9.20
CA ASP A 121 -1.53 3.32 -8.67
C ASP A 121 -2.87 3.01 -7.98
N VAL A 122 -3.37 1.77 -8.12
CA VAL A 122 -4.59 1.35 -7.43
C VAL A 122 -4.26 0.94 -6.01
N VAL A 123 -4.82 1.64 -5.06
CA VAL A 123 -4.63 1.39 -3.63
C VAL A 123 -5.97 1.19 -2.95
N VAL A 124 -6.10 0.08 -2.23
CA VAL A 124 -7.24 -0.18 -1.34
C VAL A 124 -6.73 -0.28 0.08
N SER A 125 -7.28 0.52 0.98
CA SER A 125 -6.93 0.50 2.39
C SER A 125 -8.13 0.09 3.25
N VAL A 126 -7.90 -0.81 4.20
CA VAL A 126 -8.92 -1.31 5.12
C VAL A 126 -8.48 -1.02 6.55
N SER A 127 -9.28 -0.24 7.25
CA SER A 127 -9.06 0.12 8.65
C SER A 127 -10.25 -0.28 9.52
N THR A 128 -9.97 -0.72 10.73
CA THR A 128 -10.95 -0.99 11.80
C THR A 128 -10.71 -0.06 12.99
N GLY A 129 -10.17 1.16 12.74
CA GLY A 129 -9.78 2.11 13.79
C GLY A 129 -8.72 1.55 14.75
N GLY A 130 -7.89 0.59 14.27
CA GLY A 130 -6.90 -0.10 15.10
C GLY A 130 -7.50 -1.06 16.14
N GLY A 131 -8.83 -1.31 16.10
CA GLY A 131 -9.53 -2.19 17.06
C GLY A 131 -9.48 -3.67 16.74
N ALA A 132 -9.49 -4.05 15.45
CA ALA A 132 -9.60 -5.43 15.00
C ALA A 132 -8.68 -5.73 13.79
N PRO A 133 -7.35 -5.84 13.97
CA PRO A 133 -6.41 -6.09 12.86
C PRO A 133 -6.70 -7.38 12.08
N ALA A 134 -7.16 -8.44 12.76
CA ALA A 134 -7.53 -9.70 12.13
C ALA A 134 -8.72 -9.53 11.17
N LEU A 135 -9.73 -8.76 11.56
CA LEU A 135 -10.88 -8.43 10.71
C LEU A 135 -10.45 -7.61 9.50
N ALA A 136 -9.61 -6.57 9.69
CA ALA A 136 -9.07 -5.78 8.59
C ALA A 136 -8.29 -6.66 7.59
N SER A 137 -7.50 -7.62 8.10
CA SER A 137 -6.76 -8.58 7.27
C SER A 137 -7.69 -9.52 6.49
N GLN A 138 -8.78 -9.99 7.12
CA GLN A 138 -9.77 -10.85 6.46
C GLN A 138 -10.54 -10.11 5.36
N ILE A 139 -10.98 -8.88 5.64
CA ILE A 139 -11.64 -8.00 4.65
C ILE A 139 -10.68 -7.73 3.47
N LYS A 140 -9.41 -7.39 3.75
CA LYS A 140 -8.37 -7.24 2.72
C LYS A 140 -8.28 -8.48 1.81
N LYS A 141 -8.24 -9.69 2.39
CA LYS A 141 -8.17 -10.94 1.61
C LYS A 141 -9.40 -11.12 0.72
N SER A 142 -10.59 -10.86 1.26
CA SER A 142 -11.83 -10.93 0.51
C SER A 142 -11.85 -9.94 -0.66
N ILE A 143 -11.48 -8.68 -0.43
CA ILE A 143 -11.41 -7.67 -1.49
C ILE A 143 -10.39 -8.11 -2.55
N LYS A 144 -9.19 -8.55 -2.14
CA LYS A 144 -8.13 -8.97 -3.07
C LYS A 144 -8.56 -10.11 -3.98
N SER A 145 -9.41 -11.04 -3.52
CA SER A 145 -9.89 -12.16 -4.33
C SER A 145 -10.93 -11.75 -5.38
N HIS A 146 -11.50 -10.55 -5.28
CA HIS A 146 -12.48 -10.00 -6.22
C HIS A 146 -11.92 -8.89 -7.12
N LEU A 147 -10.69 -8.42 -6.83
CA LEU A 147 -10.02 -7.45 -7.68
C LEU A 147 -9.35 -8.15 -8.86
N PRO A 148 -9.48 -7.64 -10.08
CA PRO A 148 -8.70 -8.12 -11.22
C PRO A 148 -7.21 -8.00 -10.95
N ASP A 149 -6.41 -8.97 -11.41
CA ASP A 149 -4.96 -8.94 -11.22
C ASP A 149 -4.28 -7.79 -11.98
N ASN A 150 -4.94 -7.28 -13.02
CA ASN A 150 -4.46 -6.20 -13.89
C ASN A 150 -5.07 -4.82 -13.57
N CYS A 151 -5.59 -4.61 -12.35
CA CYS A 151 -6.19 -3.30 -11.98
C CYS A 151 -5.23 -2.12 -12.19
N GLY A 152 -3.93 -2.29 -11.94
CA GLY A 152 -2.94 -1.24 -12.18
C GLY A 152 -2.86 -0.84 -13.66
N ASP A 153 -2.78 -1.81 -14.57
CA ASP A 153 -2.75 -1.56 -16.01
C ASP A 153 -4.06 -0.96 -16.51
N MET A 154 -5.18 -1.42 -15.97
CA MET A 154 -6.49 -0.82 -16.25
C MET A 154 -6.53 0.66 -15.86
N ALA A 155 -6.02 1.02 -14.68
CA ALA A 155 -5.97 2.40 -14.22
C ALA A 155 -5.13 3.28 -15.16
N LYS A 156 -3.97 2.80 -15.61
CA LYS A 156 -3.11 3.52 -16.59
C LYS A 156 -3.85 3.73 -17.92
N THR A 157 -4.43 2.67 -18.47
CA THR A 157 -5.21 2.72 -19.72
C THR A 157 -6.39 3.71 -19.62
N LEU A 158 -7.10 3.67 -18.50
CA LEU A 158 -8.24 4.57 -18.27
C LEU A 158 -7.80 6.03 -18.09
N LEU A 159 -6.64 6.28 -17.50
CA LEU A 159 -6.06 7.63 -17.39
C LEU A 159 -5.73 8.22 -18.76
N GLU A 160 -5.11 7.43 -19.65
CA GLU A 160 -4.81 7.85 -21.02
C GLU A 160 -6.09 8.18 -21.79
N LYS A 161 -7.08 7.28 -21.74
CA LYS A 161 -8.39 7.49 -22.37
C LYS A 161 -9.12 8.70 -21.80
N ARG A 162 -9.08 8.91 -20.48
CA ARG A 162 -9.66 10.09 -19.82
C ARG A 162 -9.07 11.38 -20.38
N ASN A 163 -7.75 11.43 -20.54
CA ASN A 163 -7.07 12.61 -21.07
C ASN A 163 -7.45 12.91 -22.52
N ALA A 164 -7.75 11.88 -23.32
CA ALA A 164 -8.28 12.05 -24.66
C ALA A 164 -9.72 12.60 -24.64
N VAL A 165 -10.61 12.01 -23.82
CA VAL A 165 -12.02 12.44 -23.69
C VAL A 165 -12.12 13.89 -23.21
N LEU A 166 -11.28 14.31 -22.27
CA LEU A 166 -11.25 15.69 -21.77
C LEU A 166 -10.93 16.72 -22.87
N LYS A 167 -10.21 16.32 -23.92
CA LYS A 167 -9.85 17.20 -25.05
C LYS A 167 -10.96 17.26 -26.13
N THR A 168 -11.76 16.22 -26.23
CA THR A 168 -12.71 16.05 -27.36
C THR A 168 -14.17 16.27 -26.98
N GLU A 169 -14.54 16.04 -25.73
CA GLU A 169 -15.93 16.17 -25.25
C GLU A 169 -16.04 17.30 -24.22
N PRO A 170 -16.70 18.43 -24.58
CA PRO A 170 -16.86 19.57 -23.68
C PRO A 170 -17.90 19.34 -22.57
N GLU A 171 -18.90 18.47 -22.81
CA GLU A 171 -20.02 18.26 -21.90
C GLU A 171 -19.70 17.29 -20.79
N GLU A 172 -19.86 17.73 -19.54
CA GLU A 172 -19.45 16.94 -18.35
C GLU A 172 -20.23 15.63 -18.21
N GLU A 173 -21.54 15.64 -18.43
CA GLU A 173 -22.37 14.45 -18.30
C GLU A 173 -22.00 13.39 -19.35
N LYS A 174 -21.76 13.78 -20.58
CA LYS A 174 -21.28 12.86 -21.63
C LYS A 174 -19.91 12.29 -21.31
N ARG A 175 -18.99 13.10 -20.78
CA ARG A 175 -17.69 12.59 -20.29
C ARG A 175 -17.87 11.51 -19.24
N LYS A 176 -18.77 11.70 -18.27
CA LYS A 176 -19.07 10.69 -17.24
C LYS A 176 -19.59 9.39 -17.85
N GLU A 177 -20.53 9.47 -18.78
CA GLU A 177 -21.10 8.29 -19.46
C GLU A 177 -20.01 7.53 -20.23
N ILE A 178 -19.21 8.22 -21.03
CA ILE A 178 -18.10 7.63 -21.78
C ILE A 178 -17.13 6.92 -20.84
N MET A 179 -16.73 7.57 -19.75
CA MET A 179 -15.79 7.00 -18.78
C MET A 179 -16.37 5.77 -18.07
N LEU A 180 -17.66 5.79 -17.70
CA LEU A 180 -18.32 4.64 -17.09
C LEU A 180 -18.39 3.45 -18.04
N ASP A 181 -18.68 3.69 -19.32
CA ASP A 181 -18.69 2.64 -20.34
C ASP A 181 -17.29 2.05 -20.57
N MET A 182 -16.26 2.90 -20.61
CA MET A 182 -14.87 2.44 -20.70
C MET A 182 -14.48 1.56 -19.50
N VAL A 183 -14.82 1.97 -18.28
CA VAL A 183 -14.56 1.17 -17.07
C VAL A 183 -15.27 -0.18 -17.16
N LYS A 184 -16.55 -0.20 -17.57
CA LYS A 184 -17.31 -1.46 -17.72
C LYS A 184 -16.66 -2.41 -18.73
N LYS A 185 -16.18 -1.86 -19.86
CA LYS A 185 -15.51 -2.64 -20.91
C LYS A 185 -14.18 -3.22 -20.42
N GLU A 186 -13.34 -2.42 -19.79
CA GLU A 186 -12.06 -2.90 -19.25
C GLU A 186 -12.27 -3.91 -18.10
N TRP A 187 -13.25 -3.68 -17.21
CA TRP A 187 -13.57 -4.60 -16.12
C TRP A 187 -14.03 -5.97 -16.61
N LYS A 188 -14.81 -6.02 -17.70
CA LYS A 188 -15.24 -7.29 -18.31
C LYS A 188 -14.10 -8.09 -18.94
N LYS A 189 -13.01 -7.44 -19.35
CA LYS A 189 -11.79 -8.09 -19.86
C LYS A 189 -10.93 -8.72 -18.76
N SER A 190 -11.35 -8.62 -17.52
CA SER A 190 -10.58 -9.16 -16.40
C SER A 190 -10.70 -10.68 -16.31
N VAL A 191 -9.59 -11.32 -15.98
CA VAL A 191 -9.33 -12.76 -16.02
C VAL A 191 -10.39 -13.61 -15.33
N ILE A 192 -10.97 -14.56 -16.04
CA ILE A 192 -11.76 -15.66 -15.45
C ILE A 192 -10.78 -16.68 -14.84
N ARG A 193 -10.85 -16.86 -13.52
CA ARG A 193 -10.04 -17.87 -12.81
C ARG A 193 -10.83 -19.17 -12.68
N ILE A 194 -10.33 -20.23 -13.29
CA ILE A 194 -10.93 -21.55 -13.19
C ILE A 194 -10.10 -22.40 -12.23
N GLY A 195 -10.68 -22.73 -11.07
CA GLY A 195 -10.09 -23.63 -10.09
C GLY A 195 -10.27 -25.08 -10.54
N THR A 196 -9.22 -25.92 -10.41
CA THR A 196 -9.29 -27.35 -10.64
C THR A 196 -8.64 -28.14 -9.51
N ARG A 197 -9.00 -29.41 -9.37
CA ARG A 197 -8.31 -30.36 -8.49
C ARG A 197 -7.00 -30.82 -9.11
N LYS A 198 -6.07 -31.35 -8.29
CA LYS A 198 -4.73 -31.78 -8.74
C LYS A 198 -4.73 -33.08 -9.61
N SER A 199 -5.85 -33.82 -9.71
CA SER A 199 -5.93 -35.06 -10.49
C SER A 199 -5.87 -34.78 -11.99
N GLU A 200 -5.26 -35.67 -12.75
CA GLU A 200 -5.14 -35.55 -14.21
C GLU A 200 -6.50 -35.44 -14.91
N LEU A 201 -7.48 -36.25 -14.49
CA LEU A 201 -8.84 -36.18 -15.02
C LEU A 201 -9.48 -34.79 -14.81
N ALA A 202 -9.31 -34.20 -13.61
CA ALA A 202 -9.83 -32.89 -13.35
C ALA A 202 -9.15 -31.79 -14.19
N LYS A 203 -7.85 -31.92 -14.46
CA LYS A 203 -7.13 -31.00 -15.36
C LYS A 203 -7.64 -31.09 -16.80
N ILE A 204 -7.87 -32.29 -17.30
CA ILE A 204 -8.44 -32.51 -18.65
C ILE A 204 -9.83 -31.91 -18.76
N GLN A 205 -10.72 -32.17 -17.78
CA GLN A 205 -12.06 -31.60 -17.76
C GLN A 205 -12.03 -30.06 -17.68
N THR A 206 -11.14 -29.48 -16.85
CA THR A 206 -10.95 -28.04 -16.78
C THR A 206 -10.44 -27.48 -18.10
N GLY A 207 -9.52 -28.16 -18.78
CA GLY A 207 -9.03 -27.78 -20.11
C GLY A 207 -10.15 -27.69 -21.13
N LEU A 208 -11.06 -28.64 -21.15
CA LEU A 208 -12.24 -28.63 -22.05
C LEU A 208 -13.19 -27.44 -21.74
N VAL A 209 -13.37 -27.10 -20.45
CA VAL A 209 -14.17 -25.94 -20.06
C VAL A 209 -13.49 -24.64 -20.50
N VAL A 210 -12.17 -24.53 -20.32
CA VAL A 210 -11.38 -23.35 -20.77
C VAL A 210 -11.53 -23.17 -22.27
N SER A 211 -11.34 -24.24 -23.08
CA SER A 211 -11.49 -24.15 -24.54
C SER A 211 -12.87 -23.67 -24.96
N LYS A 212 -13.94 -24.22 -24.35
CA LYS A 212 -15.32 -23.79 -24.65
C LYS A 212 -15.59 -22.34 -24.23
N LEU A 213 -15.01 -21.89 -23.12
CA LEU A 213 -15.13 -20.48 -22.69
C LEU A 213 -14.40 -19.55 -23.65
N GLN A 214 -13.20 -19.94 -24.13
CA GLN A 214 -12.47 -19.18 -25.13
C GLN A 214 -13.17 -19.10 -26.48
N GLU A 215 -13.87 -20.18 -26.89
CA GLU A 215 -14.72 -20.17 -28.09
C GLU A 215 -15.94 -19.25 -27.93
N ALA A 216 -16.59 -19.28 -26.78
CA ALA A 216 -17.78 -18.49 -26.50
C ALA A 216 -17.49 -17.00 -26.20
N PHE A 217 -16.31 -16.72 -25.70
CA PHE A 217 -15.86 -15.38 -25.25
C PHE A 217 -14.41 -15.15 -25.66
N PRO A 218 -14.13 -14.93 -26.95
CA PRO A 218 -12.77 -14.79 -27.49
C PRO A 218 -12.01 -13.58 -26.96
N GLU A 219 -12.69 -12.66 -26.29
CA GLU A 219 -12.11 -11.49 -25.64
C GLU A 219 -11.50 -11.75 -24.25
N TYR A 220 -11.61 -12.98 -23.72
CA TYR A 220 -11.04 -13.40 -22.42
C TYR A 220 -9.83 -14.31 -22.56
#